data_6f5a903d7b09a84348c36baf7f0b4091
#
_entry.id   6f5a903d7b09a84348c36baf7f0b4091
#
_cell.length_a   1.000
_cell.length_b   1.000
_cell.length_c   1.000
_cell.angle_alpha   90.00
_cell.angle_beta   90.00
_cell.angle_gamma   90.00
#
_symmetry.space_group_name_H-M   'P 1'
#
loop_
_entity.id
_entity.type
_entity.pdbx_description
1 polymer ?
#
loop_
_entity_poly.entity_id
_entity_poly.type
_entity_poly.pdbx_seq_one_letter_code
_entity_poly.pdbx_strand_id
1 'polypeptide(L)'
;MKKTAVLNSHISSAISTLGHYDLLTINDAGMPIPNDDKRIDLAVTKSLPRFIDVLETVLTEMEIQKVYLAEEIKTANAQQLKAIKKLINDDVEIKFITHSEMKEMLKSPLNKGNIRTGEITPFSN
;
A
#
# COMPACT_ATOMS: atom_id res chain seq x y z
N MET A 1 -8.40 24.65 2.68
CA MET A 1 -8.26 23.19 2.67
C MET A 1 -7.50 22.76 1.41
N LYS A 2 -6.75 21.66 1.49
CA LYS A 2 -6.00 21.08 0.37
C LYS A 2 -6.94 20.73 -0.79
N LYS A 3 -6.52 21.01 -2.03
CA LYS A 3 -7.35 20.78 -3.23
C LYS A 3 -7.30 19.36 -3.78
N THR A 4 -6.27 18.58 -3.43
CA THR A 4 -6.09 17.23 -3.93
C THR A 4 -6.67 16.19 -2.96
N ALA A 5 -6.80 14.94 -3.41
CA ALA A 5 -7.60 13.93 -2.74
C ALA A 5 -7.04 13.45 -1.39
N VAL A 6 -5.72 13.37 -1.26
CA VAL A 6 -5.09 12.87 -0.02
C VAL A 6 -5.13 13.96 1.05
N LEU A 7 -6.00 13.78 2.04
CA LEU A 7 -6.12 14.74 3.15
C LEU A 7 -5.24 14.37 4.34
N ASN A 8 -4.84 13.11 4.46
CA ASN A 8 -4.00 12.66 5.56
C ASN A 8 -2.59 13.25 5.44
N SER A 9 -2.17 14.00 6.46
CA SER A 9 -0.88 14.71 6.43
C SER A 9 0.33 13.78 6.40
N HIS A 10 0.24 12.64 7.06
CA HIS A 10 1.34 11.66 7.10
C HIS A 10 1.53 10.99 5.74
N ILE A 11 0.43 10.63 5.07
CA ILE A 11 0.48 10.09 3.72
C ILE A 11 1.01 11.14 2.74
N SER A 12 0.51 12.36 2.80
CA SER A 12 0.98 13.45 1.95
C SER A 12 2.48 13.70 2.12
N SER A 13 2.95 13.71 3.36
CA SER A 13 4.37 13.88 3.66
C SER A 13 5.20 12.72 3.08
N ALA A 14 4.76 11.49 3.27
CA ALA A 14 5.45 10.32 2.74
C ALA A 14 5.56 10.39 1.21
N ILE A 15 4.46 10.69 0.52
CA ILE A 15 4.45 10.83 -0.94
C ILE A 15 5.41 11.92 -1.39
N SER A 16 5.41 13.07 -0.71
CA SER A 16 6.26 14.22 -1.06
C SER A 16 7.75 13.94 -0.92
N THR A 17 8.13 12.97 -0.10
CA THR A 17 9.54 12.63 0.15
C THR A 17 10.06 11.52 -0.75
N LEU A 18 9.20 10.89 -1.56
CA LEU A 18 9.60 9.77 -2.41
C LEU A 18 10.55 10.21 -3.51
N GLY A 19 11.73 9.61 -3.56
CA GLY A 19 12.66 9.69 -4.67
C GLY A 19 12.56 8.43 -5.54
N HIS A 20 13.45 8.34 -6.53
CA HIS A 20 13.56 7.12 -7.34
C HIS A 20 13.96 5.94 -6.45
N TYR A 21 13.34 4.79 -6.70
CA TYR A 21 13.54 3.53 -5.94
C TYR A 21 13.00 3.53 -4.52
N ASP A 22 12.50 4.66 -4.02
CA ASP A 22 11.82 4.67 -2.72
C ASP A 22 10.50 3.91 -2.80
N LEU A 23 10.07 3.40 -1.64
CA LEU A 23 8.88 2.57 -1.51
C LEU A 23 7.85 3.22 -0.60
N LEU A 24 6.59 2.94 -0.88
CA LEU A 24 5.46 3.20 0.01
C LEU A 24 4.64 1.92 0.07
N THR A 25 4.29 1.47 1.26
CA THR A 25 3.52 0.23 1.41
C THR A 25 2.10 0.53 1.89
N ILE A 26 1.15 -0.24 1.37
CA ILE A 26 -0.25 -0.21 1.78
C ILE A 26 -0.59 -1.63 2.20
N ASN A 27 -1.11 -1.80 3.42
CA ASN A 27 -1.21 -3.11 4.06
C ASN A 27 -2.60 -3.35 4.61
N ASP A 28 -2.97 -4.63 4.71
CA ASP A 28 -4.14 -5.04 5.46
C ASP A 28 -3.94 -4.85 6.97
N ALA A 29 -5.00 -5.00 7.73
CA ALA A 29 -4.97 -4.77 9.18
C ALA A 29 -4.11 -5.79 9.94
N GLY A 30 -3.90 -6.97 9.36
CA GLY A 30 -3.15 -8.04 9.98
C GLY A 30 -1.66 -8.05 9.68
N MET A 31 -1.18 -7.19 8.78
CA MET A 31 0.24 -7.14 8.44
C MET A 31 1.08 -6.70 9.64
N PRO A 32 2.13 -7.45 10.01
CA PRO A 32 3.02 -7.01 11.07
C PRO A 32 3.89 -5.83 10.62
N ILE A 33 3.50 -4.65 11.01
CA ILE A 33 4.17 -3.39 10.66
C ILE A 33 5.07 -2.97 11.82
N PRO A 34 6.33 -2.59 11.55
CA PRO A 34 7.19 -2.04 12.61
C PRO A 34 6.53 -0.84 13.30
N ASN A 35 6.68 -0.78 14.62
CA ASN A 35 6.14 0.33 15.41
C ASN A 35 7.19 1.46 15.48
N ASP A 36 7.29 2.20 14.39
CA ASP A 36 8.24 3.30 14.22
C ASP A 36 7.57 4.52 13.59
N ASP A 37 8.35 5.54 13.26
CA ASP A 37 7.87 6.80 12.69
C ASP A 37 7.33 6.67 11.26
N LYS A 38 7.57 5.55 10.59
CA LYS A 38 7.05 5.27 9.25
C LYS A 38 5.66 4.67 9.26
N ARG A 39 5.18 4.21 10.42
CA ARG A 39 3.85 3.61 10.54
C ARG A 39 2.78 4.69 10.41
N ILE A 40 1.89 4.50 9.44
CA ILE A 40 0.72 5.36 9.22
C ILE A 40 -0.53 4.51 9.43
N ASP A 41 -1.10 4.56 10.60
CA ASP A 41 -2.22 3.70 10.97
C ASP A 41 -3.56 4.37 10.69
N LEU A 42 -4.25 3.89 9.67
CA LEU A 42 -5.59 4.37 9.28
C LEU A 42 -6.70 3.44 9.76
N ALA A 43 -6.36 2.29 10.34
CA ALA A 43 -7.35 1.30 10.72
C ALA A 43 -8.23 1.82 11.86
N VAL A 44 -9.52 1.98 11.60
CA VAL A 44 -10.52 2.36 12.60
C VAL A 44 -11.21 1.10 13.13
N THR A 45 -11.68 0.26 12.23
CA THR A 45 -12.34 -1.01 12.50
C THR A 45 -12.28 -1.85 11.24
N LYS A 46 -12.82 -3.08 11.28
CA LYS A 46 -12.84 -3.98 10.13
C LYS A 46 -13.44 -3.31 8.91
N SER A 47 -12.71 -3.33 7.81
CA SER A 47 -13.10 -2.78 6.50
C SER A 47 -13.22 -1.25 6.45
N LEU A 48 -12.67 -0.54 7.42
CA LEU A 48 -12.69 0.92 7.45
C LEU A 48 -11.31 1.48 7.82
N PRO A 49 -10.62 2.14 6.88
CA PRO A 49 -10.87 2.14 5.44
C PRO A 49 -10.49 0.80 4.79
N ARG A 50 -11.10 0.51 3.63
CA ARG A 50 -10.72 -0.66 2.84
C ARG A 50 -9.39 -0.40 2.13
N PHE A 51 -8.65 -1.47 1.88
CA PHE A 51 -7.38 -1.43 1.14
C PHE A 51 -7.53 -0.72 -0.21
N ILE A 52 -8.56 -1.11 -0.97
CA ILE A 52 -8.73 -0.60 -2.33
C ILE A 52 -9.03 0.91 -2.36
N ASP A 53 -9.76 1.42 -1.38
CA ASP A 53 -10.08 2.85 -1.29
C ASP A 53 -8.82 3.68 -0.99
N VAL A 54 -7.95 3.16 -0.13
CA VAL A 54 -6.67 3.80 0.19
C VAL A 54 -5.75 3.79 -1.02
N LEU A 55 -5.64 2.63 -1.69
CA LEU A 55 -4.82 2.51 -2.90
C LEU A 55 -5.28 3.48 -3.99
N GLU A 56 -6.57 3.50 -4.27
CA GLU A 56 -7.14 4.40 -5.28
C GLU A 56 -6.81 5.86 -4.97
N THR A 57 -6.98 6.26 -3.71
CA THR A 57 -6.70 7.64 -3.29
C THR A 57 -5.22 8.00 -3.41
N VAL A 58 -4.34 7.11 -2.97
CA VAL A 58 -2.88 7.32 -3.07
C VAL A 58 -2.44 7.45 -4.52
N LEU A 59 -2.98 6.64 -5.41
CA LEU A 59 -2.65 6.67 -6.83
C LEU A 59 -3.04 7.97 -7.53
N THR A 60 -3.94 8.75 -6.96
CA THR A 60 -4.27 10.08 -7.52
C THR A 60 -3.12 11.08 -7.39
N GLU A 61 -2.21 10.87 -6.46
CA GLU A 61 -1.13 11.81 -6.16
C GLU A 61 0.27 11.20 -6.30
N MET A 62 0.36 9.96 -6.75
CA MET A 62 1.63 9.24 -6.83
C MET A 62 1.79 8.61 -8.20
N GLU A 63 2.84 8.98 -8.91
CA GLU A 63 3.21 8.31 -10.15
C GLU A 63 4.08 7.10 -9.82
N ILE A 64 3.69 5.94 -10.33
CA ILE A 64 4.36 4.67 -10.03
C ILE A 64 4.89 4.03 -11.30
N GLN A 65 6.01 3.32 -11.18
CA GLN A 65 6.63 2.56 -12.26
C GLN A 65 6.54 1.06 -12.02
N LYS A 66 6.46 0.66 -10.75
CA LYS A 66 6.49 -0.74 -10.37
C LYS A 66 5.67 -0.97 -9.09
N VAL A 67 4.99 -2.09 -9.06
CA VAL A 67 4.20 -2.55 -7.91
C VAL A 67 4.68 -3.93 -7.49
N TYR A 68 4.86 -4.11 -6.19
CA TYR A 68 5.11 -5.42 -5.59
C TYR A 68 3.85 -5.90 -4.90
N LEU A 69 3.44 -7.12 -5.19
CA LEU A 69 2.29 -7.77 -4.57
C LEU A 69 2.72 -9.10 -3.96
N ALA A 70 2.09 -9.50 -2.86
CA ALA A 70 2.30 -10.81 -2.31
C ALA A 70 1.81 -11.87 -3.30
N GLU A 71 2.65 -12.86 -3.61
CA GLU A 71 2.30 -13.93 -4.55
C GLU A 71 1.06 -14.70 -4.09
N GLU A 72 0.89 -14.85 -2.80
CA GLU A 72 -0.24 -15.56 -2.19
C GLU A 72 -1.60 -14.93 -2.51
N ILE A 73 -1.62 -13.65 -2.92
CA ILE A 73 -2.87 -12.98 -3.33
C ILE A 73 -3.55 -13.66 -4.52
N LYS A 74 -2.76 -14.29 -5.39
CA LYS A 74 -3.27 -14.94 -6.61
C LYS A 74 -4.30 -16.03 -6.31
N THR A 75 -4.10 -16.77 -5.23
CA THR A 75 -4.96 -17.88 -4.83
C THR A 75 -5.84 -17.55 -3.64
N ALA A 76 -5.30 -16.84 -2.65
CA ALA A 76 -6.02 -16.54 -1.42
C ALA A 76 -7.00 -15.36 -1.57
N ASN A 77 -6.77 -14.45 -2.51
CA ASN A 77 -7.60 -13.25 -2.69
C ASN A 77 -7.58 -12.76 -4.14
N ALA A 78 -7.96 -13.63 -5.06
CA ALA A 78 -7.96 -13.32 -6.50
C ALA A 78 -8.88 -12.12 -6.83
N GLN A 79 -9.94 -11.91 -6.07
CA GLN A 79 -10.86 -10.79 -6.26
C GLN A 79 -10.16 -9.45 -5.97
N GLN A 80 -9.37 -9.37 -4.90
CA GLN A 80 -8.61 -8.18 -4.57
C GLN A 80 -7.53 -7.91 -5.62
N LEU A 81 -6.86 -8.95 -6.10
CA LEU A 81 -5.88 -8.81 -7.19
C LEU A 81 -6.52 -8.21 -8.44
N LYS A 82 -7.71 -8.66 -8.79
CA LYS A 82 -8.47 -8.14 -9.93
C LYS A 82 -8.80 -6.65 -9.74
N ALA A 83 -9.22 -6.27 -8.54
CA ALA A 83 -9.52 -4.88 -8.21
C ALA A 83 -8.26 -3.99 -8.31
N ILE A 84 -7.12 -4.47 -7.80
CA ILE A 84 -5.84 -3.77 -7.90
C ILE A 84 -5.44 -3.55 -9.36
N LYS A 85 -5.53 -4.59 -10.18
CA LYS A 85 -5.15 -4.51 -11.60
C LYS A 85 -5.99 -3.50 -12.38
N LYS A 86 -7.24 -3.26 -11.99
CA LYS A 86 -8.09 -2.25 -12.62
C LYS A 86 -7.63 -0.82 -12.34
N LEU A 87 -6.94 -0.60 -11.22
CA LEU A 87 -6.45 0.72 -10.82
C LEU A 87 -5.09 1.05 -11.39
N ILE A 88 -4.32 0.04 -11.78
CA ILE A 88 -2.94 0.18 -12.22
C ILE A 88 -2.86 0.26 -13.74
N ASN A 89 -2.12 1.24 -14.25
CA ASN A 89 -1.92 1.41 -15.69
C ASN A 89 -1.14 0.24 -16.28
N ASP A 90 -1.39 -0.07 -17.56
CA ASP A 90 -0.78 -1.20 -18.26
C ASP A 90 0.75 -1.08 -18.39
N ASP A 91 1.29 0.14 -18.35
CA ASP A 91 2.73 0.39 -18.43
C ASP A 91 3.46 0.18 -17.09
N VAL A 92 2.74 -0.05 -16.01
CA VAL A 92 3.32 -0.32 -14.69
C VAL A 92 3.68 -1.80 -14.57
N GLU A 93 4.94 -2.08 -14.21
CA GLU A 93 5.39 -3.44 -13.95
C GLU A 93 4.79 -3.95 -12.63
N ILE A 94 4.21 -5.15 -12.65
CA ILE A 94 3.75 -5.85 -11.45
C ILE A 94 4.68 -7.02 -11.19
N LYS A 95 5.32 -7.01 -10.01
CA LYS A 95 6.19 -8.10 -9.56
C LYS A 95 5.58 -8.78 -8.34
N PHE A 96 5.45 -10.10 -8.40
CA PHE A 96 4.98 -10.88 -7.26
C PHE A 96 6.17 -11.35 -6.44
N ILE A 97 6.08 -11.17 -5.13
CA ILE A 97 7.08 -11.63 -4.15
C ILE A 97 6.36 -12.42 -3.07
N THR A 98 7.10 -13.21 -2.31
CA THR A 98 6.51 -13.94 -1.21
C THR A 98 6.07 -12.98 -0.09
N HIS A 99 5.11 -13.41 0.71
CA HIS A 99 4.68 -12.64 1.88
C HIS A 99 5.83 -12.39 2.85
N SER A 100 6.74 -13.37 2.99
CA SER A 100 7.94 -13.22 3.81
C SER A 100 8.86 -12.10 3.29
N GLU A 101 9.07 -12.04 1.98
CA GLU A 101 9.85 -10.96 1.34
C GLU A 101 9.14 -9.61 1.53
N MET A 102 7.82 -9.58 1.43
CA MET A 102 7.04 -8.37 1.67
C MET A 102 7.26 -7.83 3.08
N LYS A 103 7.26 -8.71 4.09
CA LYS A 103 7.52 -8.32 5.48
C LYS A 103 8.90 -7.66 5.64
N GLU A 104 9.90 -8.19 4.95
CA GLU A 104 11.25 -7.61 4.97
C GLU A 104 11.29 -6.24 4.28
N MET A 105 10.52 -6.06 3.22
CA MET A 105 10.41 -4.77 2.54
C MET A 105 9.91 -3.66 3.45
N LEU A 106 9.00 -3.97 4.37
CA LEU A 106 8.49 -2.98 5.34
C LEU A 106 9.59 -2.35 6.17
N LYS A 107 10.69 -3.09 6.36
CA LYS A 107 11.85 -2.66 7.17
C LYS A 107 12.94 -1.98 6.34
N SER A 108 12.80 -1.94 5.02
CA SER A 108 13.81 -1.37 4.14
C SER A 108 14.02 0.12 4.41
N PRO A 109 15.27 0.62 4.39
CA PRO A 109 15.53 2.06 4.46
C PRO A 109 14.93 2.85 3.30
N LEU A 110 14.64 2.19 2.17
CA LEU A 110 14.00 2.81 1.01
C LEU A 110 12.49 3.03 1.22
N ASN A 111 11.92 2.34 2.19
CA ASN A 111 10.49 2.48 2.50
C ASN A 111 10.26 3.75 3.33
N LYS A 112 9.43 4.65 2.81
CA LYS A 112 9.14 5.95 3.43
C LYS A 112 7.84 5.98 4.22
N GLY A 113 7.01 4.95 4.10
CA GLY A 113 5.78 4.86 4.87
C GLY A 113 5.14 3.49 4.79
N ASN A 114 4.62 3.03 5.92
CA ASN A 114 3.87 1.78 6.06
C ASN A 114 2.42 2.13 6.43
N ILE A 115 1.55 2.18 5.43
CA ILE A 115 0.14 2.48 5.65
C ILE A 115 -0.59 1.20 6.08
N ARG A 116 -1.23 1.24 7.24
CA ARG A 116 -2.11 0.18 7.72
C ARG A 116 -3.55 0.57 7.45
N THR A 117 -4.27 -0.24 6.70
CA THR A 117 -5.71 -0.05 6.45
C THR A 117 -6.55 -0.91 7.40
N GLY A 118 -7.86 -0.75 7.33
CA GLY A 118 -8.80 -1.63 8.05
C GLY A 118 -9.16 -2.90 7.28
N GLU A 119 -8.49 -3.18 6.16
CA GLU A 119 -8.77 -4.35 5.34
C GLU A 119 -8.50 -5.64 6.10
N ILE A 120 -9.44 -6.58 6.05
CA ILE A 120 -9.32 -7.87 6.73
C ILE A 120 -9.20 -9.06 5.77
N THR A 121 -9.37 -8.85 4.46
CA THR A 121 -9.17 -9.93 3.49
C THR A 121 -7.67 -10.23 3.35
N PRO A 122 -7.30 -11.50 3.16
CA PRO A 122 -5.90 -11.92 3.24
C PRO A 122 -5.06 -11.36 2.10
N PHE A 123 -3.79 -11.13 2.40
CA PHE A 123 -2.76 -10.69 1.45
C PHE A 123 -3.12 -9.43 0.67
N SER A 124 -3.88 -8.52 1.26
CA SER A 124 -4.16 -7.19 0.72
C SER A 124 -3.00 -6.25 1.06
N ASN A 125 -1.91 -6.41 0.34
CA ASN A 125 -0.72 -5.59 0.51
C ASN A 125 0.21 -5.70 -0.72
#